data_e68911f4561157ab502fb26c523fec95
#
_entry.id   e68911f4561157ab502fb26c523fec95
#
_cell.length_a   1.000
_cell.length_b   1.000
_cell.length_c   1.000
_cell.angle_alpha   90.00
_cell.angle_beta   90.00
_cell.angle_gamma   90.00
#
_symmetry.space_group_name_H-M   'P 1'
#
loop_
_entity.id
_entity.type
_entity.pdbx_description
1 polymer ?
#
loop_
_entity_poly.entity_id
_entity_poly.type
_entity_poly.pdbx_seq_one_letter_code
_entity_poly.pdbx_strand_id
1 'polypeptide(L)'
;MLADTGCFSIPFDIPPHRLSGAVYGTLVNHRSAVAALGDAVNRPPDNAPPQAPVLSIKPRNTLALSGSIVSIPRGTPELELGACLGMVIGRTACHVSEAQALDHVAGYLIVADISIPHASLHRPSIRFKARDGFCPLGPHVTARAAVANPDALTIRTYVDEFLVQTAGVGDLIRPAARLLADVTEFMTLAPGDVLALGAAVPVPRVRAGQTSRIEIDGLGSLRNSFMEAAV
;
A
#
# COMPACT_ATOMS: atom_id res chain seq x y z
N MET A 1 -8.08 -14.52 29.60
CA MET A 1 -8.98 -13.96 28.58
C MET A 1 -8.33 -12.67 28.10
N LEU A 2 -7.52 -12.74 27.03
CA LEU A 2 -6.99 -11.53 26.41
C LEU A 2 -8.17 -10.83 25.75
N ALA A 3 -8.39 -9.57 26.12
CA ALA A 3 -9.41 -8.75 25.47
C ALA A 3 -9.11 -8.75 23.97
N ASP A 4 -10.10 -9.11 23.17
CA ASP A 4 -10.02 -9.04 21.71
C ASP A 4 -9.91 -7.55 21.34
N THR A 5 -8.67 -7.10 21.14
CA THR A 5 -8.36 -5.71 20.80
C THR A 5 -8.72 -5.38 19.35
N GLY A 6 -9.28 -6.32 18.62
CA GLY A 6 -9.56 -6.17 17.18
C GLY A 6 -8.29 -6.14 16.31
N CYS A 7 -7.15 -6.45 16.90
CA CYS A 7 -5.86 -6.49 16.20
C CYS A 7 -5.25 -7.88 16.31
N PHE A 8 -4.60 -8.35 15.25
CA PHE A 8 -3.83 -9.58 15.25
C PHE A 8 -2.53 -9.43 14.46
N SER A 9 -1.51 -10.16 14.89
CA SER A 9 -0.24 -10.21 14.18
C SER A 9 -0.35 -11.19 13.01
N ILE A 10 0.21 -10.82 11.85
CA ILE A 10 0.35 -11.75 10.72
C ILE A 10 1.78 -12.25 10.69
N PRO A 11 2.04 -13.51 11.08
CA PRO A 11 3.34 -14.13 10.87
C PRO A 11 3.49 -14.47 9.39
N PHE A 12 4.59 -14.01 8.78
CA PHE A 12 4.83 -14.22 7.35
C PHE A 12 4.98 -15.69 6.93
N ASP A 13 5.33 -16.58 7.85
CA ASP A 13 5.71 -17.96 7.56
C ASP A 13 4.86 -19.04 8.25
N ILE A 14 3.84 -18.68 9.03
CA ILE A 14 3.03 -19.63 9.80
C ILE A 14 1.57 -19.62 9.34
N PRO A 15 1.00 -20.77 8.88
CA PRO A 15 -0.44 -20.90 8.65
C PRO A 15 -1.23 -20.76 9.97
N PRO A 16 -2.52 -20.38 9.93
CA PRO A 16 -3.33 -20.02 8.76
C PRO A 16 -3.24 -18.55 8.38
N HIS A 17 -2.52 -17.73 9.14
CA HIS A 17 -2.55 -16.27 9.03
C HIS A 17 -1.36 -15.70 8.26
N ARG A 18 -0.57 -16.53 7.60
CA ARG A 18 0.52 -16.00 6.78
C ARG A 18 -0.05 -15.23 5.59
N LEU A 19 0.63 -14.13 5.25
CA LEU A 19 0.37 -13.48 3.97
C LEU A 19 0.76 -14.44 2.84
N SER A 20 0.01 -14.42 1.74
CA SER A 20 0.29 -15.25 0.56
C SER A 20 1.65 -14.94 -0.06
N GLY A 21 2.18 -13.74 0.23
CA GLY A 21 3.40 -13.21 -0.35
C GLY A 21 3.15 -12.30 -1.53
N ALA A 22 1.89 -12.00 -1.85
CA ALA A 22 1.51 -11.04 -2.87
C ALA A 22 0.88 -9.80 -2.25
N VAL A 23 1.43 -8.65 -2.59
CA VAL A 23 0.82 -7.35 -2.34
C VAL A 23 0.59 -6.69 -3.69
N TYR A 24 -0.66 -6.42 -4.01
CA TYR A 24 -1.06 -5.69 -5.19
C TYR A 24 -1.21 -4.22 -4.83
N GLY A 25 -0.39 -3.36 -5.41
CA GLY A 25 -0.47 -1.92 -5.24
C GLY A 25 -1.34 -1.29 -6.31
N THR A 26 -2.17 -0.33 -5.94
CA THR A 26 -2.99 0.41 -6.91
C THR A 26 -2.31 1.73 -7.23
N LEU A 27 -2.08 1.96 -8.50
CA LEU A 27 -1.54 3.21 -9.04
C LEU A 27 -2.69 4.11 -9.51
N VAL A 28 -2.47 5.42 -9.47
CA VAL A 28 -3.43 6.43 -10.00
C VAL A 28 -4.84 6.30 -9.41
N ASN A 29 -4.97 5.76 -8.21
CA ASN A 29 -6.26 5.64 -7.52
C ASN A 29 -6.54 6.79 -6.54
N HIS A 30 -5.60 7.73 -6.34
CA HIS A 30 -5.81 8.90 -5.51
C HIS A 30 -6.07 10.13 -6.40
N ARG A 31 -7.01 11.01 -6.02
CA ARG A 31 -7.37 12.23 -6.79
C ARG A 31 -6.15 13.10 -7.08
N SER A 32 -5.23 13.23 -6.12
CA SER A 32 -3.99 13.99 -6.33
C SER A 32 -3.09 13.36 -7.39
N ALA A 33 -3.08 12.03 -7.53
CA ALA A 33 -2.29 11.34 -8.55
C ALA A 33 -2.83 11.62 -9.96
N VAL A 34 -4.16 11.60 -10.13
CA VAL A 34 -4.79 11.98 -11.41
C VAL A 34 -4.57 13.46 -11.71
N ALA A 35 -4.72 14.32 -10.71
CA ALA A 35 -4.46 15.75 -10.88
C ALA A 35 -3.01 16.04 -11.31
N ALA A 36 -2.04 15.29 -10.78
CA ALA A 36 -0.63 15.42 -11.15
C ALA A 36 -0.32 15.00 -12.59
N LEU A 37 -1.12 14.11 -13.19
CA LEU A 37 -0.97 13.74 -14.61
C LEU A 37 -1.41 14.87 -15.54
N GLY A 38 -2.35 15.73 -15.10
CA GLY A 38 -2.87 16.85 -15.88
C GLY A 38 -3.31 16.41 -17.29
N ASP A 39 -3.02 17.22 -18.31
CA ASP A 39 -3.38 16.92 -19.70
C ASP A 39 -2.57 15.78 -20.32
N ALA A 40 -1.49 15.31 -19.67
CA ALA A 40 -0.69 14.22 -20.19
C ALA A 40 -1.50 12.92 -20.33
N VAL A 41 -2.48 12.72 -19.46
CA VAL A 41 -3.36 11.54 -19.50
C VAL A 41 -4.22 11.47 -20.78
N ASN A 42 -4.47 12.59 -21.44
CA ASN A 42 -5.26 12.68 -22.68
C ASN A 42 -4.40 12.62 -23.95
N ARG A 43 -3.08 12.42 -23.80
CA ARG A 43 -2.12 12.33 -24.92
C ARG A 43 -1.57 10.92 -25.05
N PRO A 44 -1.03 10.57 -26.23
CA PRO A 44 -0.33 9.30 -26.39
C PRO A 44 0.79 9.15 -25.31
N PRO A 45 0.96 7.93 -24.74
CA PRO A 45 0.32 6.67 -25.12
C PRO A 45 -1.04 6.40 -24.43
N ASP A 46 -1.43 7.16 -23.40
CA ASP A 46 -2.65 6.87 -22.61
C ASP A 46 -3.95 7.22 -23.37
N ASN A 47 -4.01 8.39 -23.99
CA ASN A 47 -5.14 8.95 -24.72
C ASN A 47 -6.44 9.16 -23.92
N ALA A 48 -6.54 8.64 -22.71
CA ALA A 48 -7.66 8.82 -21.77
C ALA A 48 -7.26 8.38 -20.36
N PRO A 49 -7.94 8.88 -19.31
CA PRO A 49 -7.76 8.37 -17.94
C PRO A 49 -8.04 6.87 -17.84
N PRO A 50 -7.34 6.13 -16.95
CA PRO A 50 -7.57 4.70 -16.76
C PRO A 50 -9.01 4.40 -16.36
N GLN A 51 -9.70 3.55 -17.12
CA GLN A 51 -11.06 3.11 -16.80
C GLN A 51 -11.06 1.91 -15.85
N ALA A 52 -10.03 1.07 -15.88
CA ALA A 52 -9.81 -0.04 -14.96
C ALA A 52 -8.75 0.30 -13.91
N PRO A 53 -8.66 -0.47 -12.80
CA PRO A 53 -7.57 -0.34 -11.84
C PRO A 53 -6.21 -0.57 -12.49
N VAL A 54 -5.27 0.34 -12.25
CA VAL A 54 -3.88 0.17 -12.67
C VAL A 54 -3.13 -0.46 -11.51
N LEU A 55 -2.63 -1.68 -11.69
CA LEU A 55 -1.98 -2.43 -10.62
C LEU A 55 -0.47 -2.50 -10.80
N SER A 56 0.23 -2.51 -9.68
CA SER A 56 1.61 -2.94 -9.53
C SER A 56 1.68 -4.13 -8.57
N ILE A 57 2.79 -4.85 -8.57
CA ILE A 57 2.98 -5.97 -7.67
C ILE A 57 4.21 -5.77 -6.80
N LYS A 58 4.07 -6.12 -5.54
CA LYS A 58 5.14 -6.25 -4.55
C LYS A 58 5.29 -7.74 -4.22
N PRO A 59 6.25 -8.44 -4.83
CA PRO A 59 6.47 -9.86 -4.59
C PRO A 59 7.07 -10.09 -3.19
N ARG A 60 7.10 -11.35 -2.76
CA ARG A 60 7.48 -11.76 -1.40
C ARG A 60 8.80 -11.19 -0.90
N ASN A 61 9.81 -11.05 -1.75
CA ASN A 61 11.11 -10.48 -1.36
C ASN A 61 11.03 -9.02 -0.91
N THR A 62 9.97 -8.30 -1.31
CA THR A 62 9.79 -6.90 -0.92
C THR A 62 9.24 -6.75 0.48
N LEU A 63 8.63 -7.79 1.05
CA LEU A 63 7.93 -7.71 2.32
C LEU A 63 8.92 -7.50 3.46
N ALA A 64 8.59 -6.59 4.36
CA ALA A 64 9.32 -6.29 5.57
C ALA A 64 8.35 -5.94 6.71
N LEU A 65 8.83 -5.99 7.94
CA LEU A 65 8.05 -5.66 9.13
C LEU A 65 8.28 -4.21 9.57
N SER A 66 7.42 -3.73 10.44
CA SER A 66 7.68 -2.52 11.20
C SER A 66 8.98 -2.67 12.00
N GLY A 67 9.82 -1.64 11.99
CA GLY A 67 11.14 -1.66 12.61
C GLY A 67 12.28 -2.16 11.71
N SER A 68 11.97 -2.68 10.52
CA SER A 68 13.00 -3.10 9.57
C SER A 68 13.81 -1.93 9.02
N ILE A 69 15.08 -2.21 8.68
CA ILE A 69 15.94 -1.29 7.94
C ILE A 69 15.70 -1.50 6.45
N VAL A 70 15.37 -0.44 5.74
CA VAL A 70 15.23 -0.42 4.29
C VAL A 70 16.54 0.03 3.65
N SER A 71 17.11 -0.82 2.80
CA SER A 71 18.37 -0.53 2.13
C SER A 71 18.17 0.35 0.90
N ILE A 72 18.78 1.52 0.88
CA ILE A 72 18.81 2.41 -0.28
C ILE A 72 19.94 1.95 -1.21
N PRO A 73 19.66 1.61 -2.47
CA PRO A 73 20.70 1.17 -3.41
C PRO A 73 21.76 2.25 -3.65
N ARG A 74 23.01 1.84 -3.79
CA ARG A 74 24.10 2.78 -4.10
C ARG A 74 23.81 3.60 -5.34
N GLY A 75 24.16 4.87 -5.28
CA GLY A 75 23.90 5.83 -6.36
C GLY A 75 22.43 6.26 -6.47
N THR A 76 21.58 5.82 -5.55
CA THR A 76 20.20 6.31 -5.41
C THR A 76 20.17 7.33 -4.28
N PRO A 77 19.90 8.62 -4.56
CA PRO A 77 19.99 9.66 -3.53
C PRO A 77 18.83 9.60 -2.52
N GLU A 78 17.68 9.10 -2.95
CA GLU A 78 16.46 9.06 -2.14
C GLU A 78 15.47 8.03 -2.68
N LEU A 79 14.53 7.60 -1.82
CA LEU A 79 13.41 6.74 -2.18
C LEU A 79 12.08 7.49 -2.04
N GLU A 80 11.09 7.08 -2.79
CA GLU A 80 9.68 7.45 -2.58
C GLU A 80 9.07 6.59 -1.49
N LEU A 81 8.35 7.22 -0.57
CA LEU A 81 7.65 6.59 0.54
C LEU A 81 6.14 6.72 0.34
N GLY A 82 5.56 5.86 -0.47
CA GLY A 82 4.11 5.82 -0.68
C GLY A 82 3.40 5.21 0.51
N ALA A 83 2.60 6.01 1.23
CA ALA A 83 1.82 5.54 2.36
C ALA A 83 0.41 5.14 1.91
N CYS A 84 0.01 3.90 2.20
CA CYS A 84 -1.27 3.34 1.75
C CYS A 84 -1.99 2.61 2.88
N LEU A 85 -3.33 2.60 2.81
CA LEU A 85 -4.14 1.59 3.48
C LEU A 85 -4.08 0.30 2.68
N GLY A 86 -3.84 -0.84 3.33
CA GLY A 86 -3.89 -2.17 2.77
C GLY A 86 -5.09 -2.96 3.28
N MET A 87 -5.82 -3.60 2.38
CA MET A 87 -6.85 -4.60 2.70
C MET A 87 -6.22 -5.99 2.67
N VAL A 88 -6.35 -6.74 3.75
CA VAL A 88 -5.94 -8.15 3.82
C VAL A 88 -7.14 -9.02 3.49
N ILE A 89 -7.00 -9.83 2.46
CA ILE A 89 -8.06 -10.75 2.03
C ILE A 89 -8.18 -11.91 3.02
N GLY A 90 -9.39 -12.15 3.50
CA GLY A 90 -9.69 -13.23 4.45
C GLY A 90 -10.46 -14.39 3.85
N ARG A 91 -11.15 -14.16 2.75
CA ARG A 91 -11.91 -15.15 1.99
C ARG A 91 -11.63 -14.95 0.51
N THR A 92 -11.51 -16.04 -0.24
CA THR A 92 -11.31 -15.96 -1.69
C THR A 92 -12.31 -14.98 -2.32
N ALA A 93 -11.80 -13.99 -3.05
CA ALA A 93 -12.58 -12.97 -3.71
C ALA A 93 -12.40 -13.11 -5.23
N CYS A 94 -13.50 -13.43 -5.92
CA CYS A 94 -13.56 -13.62 -7.37
C CYS A 94 -14.95 -13.16 -7.83
N HIS A 95 -14.99 -12.22 -8.76
CA HIS A 95 -16.23 -11.60 -9.27
C HIS A 95 -17.17 -11.13 -8.15
N VAL A 96 -16.61 -10.49 -7.11
CA VAL A 96 -17.42 -10.03 -5.99
C VAL A 96 -18.14 -8.72 -6.33
N SER A 97 -19.39 -8.59 -5.89
CA SER A 97 -20.11 -7.32 -6.02
C SER A 97 -19.56 -6.27 -5.04
N GLU A 98 -19.67 -5.00 -5.39
CA GLU A 98 -19.25 -3.90 -4.49
C GLU A 98 -19.94 -4.00 -3.11
N ALA A 99 -21.21 -4.34 -3.07
CA ALA A 99 -22.00 -4.47 -1.83
C ALA A 99 -21.47 -5.59 -0.90
N GLN A 100 -20.83 -6.61 -1.44
CA GLN A 100 -20.31 -7.77 -0.71
C GLN A 100 -18.77 -7.75 -0.57
N ALA A 101 -18.11 -6.82 -1.23
CA ALA A 101 -16.65 -6.80 -1.35
C ALA A 101 -15.96 -6.84 0.02
N LEU A 102 -16.35 -6.00 0.95
CA LEU A 102 -15.74 -5.94 2.28
C LEU A 102 -15.99 -7.19 3.14
N ASP A 103 -16.92 -8.06 2.80
CA ASP A 103 -17.12 -9.34 3.50
C ASP A 103 -15.99 -10.35 3.20
N HIS A 104 -15.20 -10.10 2.18
CA HIS A 104 -14.01 -10.87 1.84
C HIS A 104 -12.73 -10.37 2.52
N VAL A 105 -12.79 -9.23 3.22
CA VAL A 105 -11.66 -8.61 3.91
C VAL A 105 -11.55 -9.13 5.34
N ALA A 106 -10.38 -9.64 5.73
CA ALA A 106 -10.07 -10.03 7.10
C ALA A 106 -9.80 -8.81 7.99
N GLY A 107 -9.14 -7.81 7.43
CA GLY A 107 -8.78 -6.60 8.15
C GLY A 107 -7.91 -5.67 7.33
N TYR A 108 -7.36 -4.67 8.01
CA TYR A 108 -6.61 -3.58 7.42
C TYR A 108 -5.25 -3.45 8.07
N LEU A 109 -4.26 -3.01 7.32
CA LEU A 109 -2.92 -2.71 7.79
C LEU A 109 -2.34 -1.50 7.06
N ILE A 110 -1.23 -0.98 7.58
CA ILE A 110 -0.47 0.09 6.92
C ILE A 110 0.50 -0.54 5.94
N VAL A 111 0.58 0.01 4.73
CA VAL A 111 1.53 -0.39 3.69
C VAL A 111 2.43 0.79 3.36
N ALA A 112 3.74 0.58 3.39
CA ALA A 112 4.71 1.48 2.80
C ALA A 112 5.08 0.96 1.40
N ASP A 113 4.53 1.57 0.34
CA ASP A 113 4.90 1.29 -1.05
C ASP A 113 6.14 2.09 -1.42
N ILE A 114 7.30 1.52 -1.13
CA ILE A 114 8.60 2.16 -1.39
C ILE A 114 9.01 1.92 -2.84
N SER A 115 9.57 2.95 -3.49
CA SER A 115 10.14 2.84 -4.82
C SER A 115 11.36 3.75 -5.01
N ILE A 116 12.21 3.38 -5.95
CA ILE A 116 13.18 4.32 -6.52
C ILE A 116 12.38 5.28 -7.40
N PRO A 117 12.64 6.60 -7.31
CA PRO A 117 11.97 7.58 -8.15
C PRO A 117 12.10 7.26 -9.64
N HIS A 118 10.98 7.27 -10.37
CA HIS A 118 10.95 7.01 -11.80
C HIS A 118 9.74 7.70 -12.44
N ALA A 119 9.93 8.19 -13.65
CA ALA A 119 8.90 8.96 -14.36
C ALA A 119 8.01 8.11 -15.28
N SER A 120 8.42 6.88 -15.61
CA SER A 120 7.68 6.07 -16.59
C SER A 120 6.65 5.16 -15.93
N LEU A 121 5.37 5.35 -16.26
CA LEU A 121 4.27 4.45 -15.88
C LEU A 121 4.05 3.33 -16.90
N HIS A 122 4.59 3.47 -18.14
CA HIS A 122 4.34 2.54 -19.26
C HIS A 122 5.31 1.37 -19.34
N ARG A 123 6.35 1.36 -18.51
CA ARG A 123 7.29 0.24 -18.42
C ARG A 123 7.11 -0.48 -17.10
N PRO A 124 7.18 -1.82 -17.08
CA PRO A 124 7.14 -2.54 -15.81
C PRO A 124 8.12 -1.94 -14.80
N SER A 125 7.61 -1.46 -13.70
CA SER A 125 8.40 -0.77 -12.66
C SER A 125 9.09 -1.75 -11.70
N ILE A 126 9.23 -3.03 -12.06
CA ILE A 126 9.79 -4.10 -11.22
C ILE A 126 11.14 -3.70 -10.64
N ARG A 127 12.07 -3.20 -11.48
CA ARG A 127 13.42 -2.80 -11.04
C ARG A 127 13.40 -1.72 -9.96
N PHE A 128 12.39 -0.88 -9.94
CA PHE A 128 12.26 0.27 -9.04
C PHE A 128 11.43 -0.06 -7.80
N LYS A 129 10.46 -0.96 -7.90
CA LYS A 129 9.47 -1.27 -6.86
C LYS A 129 9.67 -2.63 -6.18
N ALA A 130 10.17 -3.65 -6.90
CA ALA A 130 10.26 -5.02 -6.40
C ALA A 130 11.64 -5.37 -5.83
N ARG A 131 12.23 -4.44 -5.07
CA ARG A 131 13.50 -4.65 -4.37
C ARG A 131 13.25 -5.20 -2.96
N ASP A 132 14.25 -5.87 -2.42
CA ASP A 132 14.16 -6.47 -1.09
C ASP A 132 13.80 -5.43 -0.02
N GLY A 133 12.79 -5.72 0.79
CA GLY A 133 12.35 -4.84 1.86
C GLY A 133 11.58 -3.58 1.42
N PHE A 134 11.23 -3.42 0.13
CA PHE A 134 10.54 -2.22 -0.37
C PHE A 134 9.02 -2.22 -0.16
N CYS A 135 8.52 -3.11 0.69
CA CYS A 135 7.11 -3.14 1.09
C CYS A 135 6.97 -3.47 2.58
N PRO A 136 7.41 -2.58 3.48
CA PRO A 136 7.09 -2.73 4.90
C PRO A 136 5.59 -2.74 5.12
N LEU A 137 5.13 -3.65 5.98
CA LEU A 137 3.74 -3.86 6.35
C LEU A 137 3.57 -3.86 7.87
N GLY A 138 2.43 -3.46 8.35
CA GLY A 138 2.12 -3.60 9.76
C GLY A 138 1.55 -2.33 10.41
N PRO A 139 1.74 -2.19 11.72
CA PRO A 139 2.46 -3.09 12.63
C PRO A 139 1.74 -4.44 12.88
N HIS A 140 0.44 -4.48 12.62
CA HIS A 140 -0.43 -5.65 12.74
C HIS A 140 -1.60 -5.51 11.76
N VAL A 141 -2.45 -6.51 11.69
CA VAL A 141 -3.74 -6.41 10.99
C VAL A 141 -4.81 -6.04 12.00
N THR A 142 -5.46 -4.90 11.78
CA THR A 142 -6.66 -4.52 12.51
C THR A 142 -7.85 -5.23 11.89
N ALA A 143 -8.60 -6.00 12.69
CA ALA A 143 -9.74 -6.75 12.19
C ALA A 143 -10.77 -5.85 11.50
N ARG A 144 -11.40 -6.34 10.43
CA ARG A 144 -12.41 -5.58 9.67
C ARG A 144 -13.50 -4.98 10.58
N ALA A 145 -13.97 -5.74 11.56
CA ALA A 145 -15.04 -5.31 12.47
C ALA A 145 -14.66 -4.12 13.37
N ALA A 146 -13.35 -3.88 13.57
CA ALA A 146 -12.85 -2.74 14.34
C ALA A 146 -12.75 -1.44 13.52
N VAL A 147 -12.94 -1.52 12.19
CA VAL A 147 -12.90 -0.38 11.27
C VAL A 147 -14.27 -0.19 10.66
N ALA A 148 -15.06 0.73 11.19
CA ALA A 148 -16.43 0.95 10.75
C ALA A 148 -16.52 1.42 9.29
N ASN A 149 -15.62 2.30 8.88
CA ASN A 149 -15.54 2.81 7.50
C ASN A 149 -14.08 3.03 7.11
N PRO A 150 -13.50 2.16 6.25
CA PRO A 150 -12.11 2.31 5.81
C PRO A 150 -11.87 3.60 5.02
N ASP A 151 -12.87 4.08 4.28
CA ASP A 151 -12.74 5.26 3.45
C ASP A 151 -12.74 6.58 4.28
N ALA A 152 -13.11 6.53 5.56
CA ALA A 152 -13.04 7.70 6.45
C ALA A 152 -11.68 7.87 7.13
N LEU A 153 -10.74 6.96 6.91
CA LEU A 153 -9.43 6.97 7.56
C LEU A 153 -8.51 8.05 6.98
N THR A 154 -7.62 8.54 7.84
CA THR A 154 -6.58 9.52 7.47
C THR A 154 -5.21 8.90 7.65
N ILE A 155 -4.35 9.08 6.65
CA ILE A 155 -2.96 8.63 6.63
C ILE A 155 -2.06 9.83 6.89
N ARG A 156 -1.18 9.72 7.89
CA ARG A 156 -0.16 10.74 8.20
C ARG A 156 1.22 10.12 8.01
N THR A 157 2.05 10.78 7.24
CA THR A 157 3.42 10.35 6.96
C THR A 157 4.41 11.33 7.57
N TYR A 158 5.35 10.80 8.32
CA TYR A 158 6.42 11.55 8.97
C TYR A 158 7.78 11.07 8.48
N VAL A 159 8.72 11.99 8.34
CA VAL A 159 10.14 11.72 8.11
C VAL A 159 10.91 12.45 9.21
N ASP A 160 11.75 11.71 9.95
CA ASP A 160 12.46 12.21 11.14
C ASP A 160 11.54 12.96 12.12
N GLU A 161 10.36 12.37 12.38
CA GLU A 161 9.28 12.89 13.22
C GLU A 161 8.59 14.18 12.71
N PHE A 162 8.98 14.73 11.56
CA PHE A 162 8.27 15.84 10.92
C PHE A 162 7.13 15.33 10.07
N LEU A 163 5.93 15.87 10.26
CA LEU A 163 4.78 15.57 9.41
C LEU A 163 5.02 16.13 8.00
N VAL A 164 5.16 15.24 7.02
CA VAL A 164 5.46 15.63 5.62
C VAL A 164 4.26 15.45 4.68
N GLN A 165 3.28 14.62 5.06
CA GLN A 165 2.07 14.44 4.27
C GLN A 165 0.89 14.04 5.15
N THR A 166 -0.30 14.53 4.82
CA THR A 166 -1.59 14.03 5.30
C THR A 166 -2.47 13.75 4.09
N ALA A 167 -3.08 12.56 4.04
CA ALA A 167 -3.93 12.13 2.94
C ALA A 167 -5.18 11.41 3.48
N GLY A 168 -6.33 11.70 2.91
CA GLY A 168 -7.57 11.00 3.21
C GLY A 168 -7.74 9.75 2.36
N VAL A 169 -8.14 8.64 2.96
CA VAL A 169 -8.56 7.45 2.18
C VAL A 169 -9.82 7.76 1.36
N GLY A 170 -10.67 8.69 1.83
CA GLY A 170 -11.84 9.18 1.08
C GLY A 170 -11.51 9.96 -0.21
N ASP A 171 -10.25 10.34 -0.42
CA ASP A 171 -9.78 10.98 -1.66
C ASP A 171 -9.43 9.97 -2.76
N LEU A 172 -9.65 8.68 -2.52
CA LEU A 172 -9.51 7.65 -3.55
C LEU A 172 -10.61 7.80 -4.62
N ILE A 173 -10.25 7.51 -5.87
CA ILE A 173 -11.19 7.51 -7.01
C ILE A 173 -12.10 6.29 -6.91
N ARG A 174 -11.52 5.14 -6.57
CA ARG A 174 -12.24 3.92 -6.25
C ARG A 174 -12.14 3.68 -4.75
N PRO A 175 -13.22 3.88 -3.98
CA PRO A 175 -13.28 3.51 -2.56
C PRO A 175 -12.96 2.02 -2.36
N ALA A 176 -12.69 1.63 -1.13
CA ALA A 176 -12.21 0.28 -0.79
C ALA A 176 -13.07 -0.84 -1.38
N ALA A 177 -14.40 -0.79 -1.20
CA ALA A 177 -15.31 -1.80 -1.70
C ALA A 177 -15.35 -1.85 -3.24
N ARG A 178 -15.41 -0.69 -3.89
CA ARG A 178 -15.42 -0.56 -5.34
C ARG A 178 -14.12 -1.07 -5.95
N LEU A 179 -12.97 -0.72 -5.37
CA LEU A 179 -11.67 -1.17 -5.86
C LEU A 179 -11.57 -2.70 -5.82
N LEU A 180 -12.01 -3.32 -4.71
CA LEU A 180 -11.98 -4.78 -4.58
C LEU A 180 -12.91 -5.45 -5.60
N ALA A 181 -14.09 -4.91 -5.84
CA ALA A 181 -15.00 -5.40 -6.86
C ALA A 181 -14.37 -5.32 -8.26
N ASP A 182 -13.84 -4.14 -8.63
CA ASP A 182 -13.21 -3.92 -9.95
C ASP A 182 -11.98 -4.83 -10.16
N VAL A 183 -11.16 -5.06 -9.14
CA VAL A 183 -9.99 -5.96 -9.24
C VAL A 183 -10.43 -7.41 -9.38
N THR A 184 -11.45 -7.83 -8.65
CA THR A 184 -11.90 -9.22 -8.70
C THR A 184 -12.75 -9.56 -9.91
N GLU A 185 -13.08 -8.58 -10.75
CA GLU A 185 -13.69 -8.81 -12.07
C GLU A 185 -12.75 -9.61 -12.98
N PHE A 186 -11.44 -9.35 -12.93
CA PHE A 186 -10.45 -9.96 -13.84
C PHE A 186 -9.42 -10.86 -13.16
N MET A 187 -9.32 -10.86 -11.83
CA MET A 187 -8.39 -11.73 -11.10
C MET A 187 -8.96 -12.20 -9.77
N THR A 188 -8.58 -13.40 -9.36
CA THR A 188 -8.94 -13.92 -8.04
C THR A 188 -7.90 -13.50 -7.01
N LEU A 189 -8.36 -12.96 -5.88
CA LEU A 189 -7.53 -12.72 -4.71
C LEU A 189 -7.75 -13.84 -3.68
N ALA A 190 -6.66 -14.40 -3.17
CA ALA A 190 -6.67 -15.49 -2.20
C ALA A 190 -6.55 -14.96 -0.76
N PRO A 191 -7.00 -15.74 0.25
CA PRO A 191 -6.74 -15.39 1.65
C PRO A 191 -5.25 -15.16 1.90
N GLY A 192 -4.92 -14.03 2.54
CA GLY A 192 -3.56 -13.61 2.79
C GLY A 192 -2.97 -12.67 1.71
N ASP A 193 -3.62 -12.48 0.58
CA ASP A 193 -3.26 -11.40 -0.34
C ASP A 193 -3.55 -10.04 0.28
N VAL A 194 -2.76 -9.04 -0.10
CA VAL A 194 -2.98 -7.66 0.31
C VAL A 194 -3.23 -6.79 -0.92
N LEU A 195 -4.30 -6.01 -0.88
CA LEU A 195 -4.60 -4.98 -1.87
C LEU A 195 -4.35 -3.60 -1.24
N ALA A 196 -3.28 -2.92 -1.64
CA ALA A 196 -2.98 -1.56 -1.22
C ALA A 196 -3.75 -0.56 -2.08
N LEU A 197 -4.49 0.34 -1.44
CA LEU A 197 -5.52 1.17 -2.08
C LEU A 197 -4.95 2.32 -2.93
N GLY A 198 -3.67 2.63 -2.79
CA GLY A 198 -2.96 3.69 -3.51
C GLY A 198 -2.50 4.82 -2.60
N ALA A 199 -1.41 5.47 -3.00
CA ALA A 199 -0.79 6.57 -2.28
C ALA A 199 -1.16 7.92 -2.88
N ALA A 200 -1.20 8.95 -2.02
CA ALA A 200 -1.31 10.33 -2.45
C ALA A 200 0.01 10.85 -3.05
N VAL A 201 -0.08 11.82 -3.96
CA VAL A 201 1.08 12.53 -4.49
C VAL A 201 1.01 14.02 -4.15
N PRO A 202 2.15 14.73 -4.04
CA PRO A 202 3.52 14.22 -4.24
C PRO A 202 3.89 13.20 -3.16
N VAL A 203 4.59 12.14 -3.57
CA VAL A 203 5.05 11.09 -2.64
C VAL A 203 6.23 11.63 -1.83
N PRO A 204 6.20 11.56 -0.47
CA PRO A 204 7.34 11.97 0.36
C PRO A 204 8.63 11.24 -0.02
N ARG A 205 9.76 11.91 0.18
CA ARG A 205 11.10 11.38 -0.10
C ARG A 205 11.84 11.09 1.19
N VAL A 206 12.62 10.01 1.19
CA VAL A 206 13.46 9.59 2.32
C VAL A 206 14.87 9.27 1.84
N ARG A 207 15.87 9.56 2.68
CA ARG A 207 17.30 9.39 2.42
C ARG A 207 17.95 8.47 3.44
N ALA A 208 19.15 8.03 3.15
CA ALA A 208 19.94 7.27 4.10
C ALA A 208 20.18 8.09 5.40
N GLY A 209 20.09 7.41 6.54
CA GLY A 209 20.19 7.99 7.87
C GLY A 209 18.86 8.50 8.43
N GLN A 210 17.80 8.59 7.61
CA GLN A 210 16.49 9.04 8.06
C GLN A 210 15.61 7.89 8.56
N THR A 211 14.55 8.26 9.26
CA THR A 211 13.48 7.37 9.73
C THR A 211 12.14 7.77 9.13
N SER A 212 11.24 6.82 9.00
CA SER A 212 9.85 7.09 8.64
C SER A 212 8.88 6.56 9.67
N ARG A 213 7.74 7.23 9.78
CA ARG A 213 6.58 6.79 10.55
C ARG A 213 5.31 7.09 9.74
N ILE A 214 4.55 6.06 9.45
CA ILE A 214 3.23 6.18 8.82
C ILE A 214 2.20 5.82 9.87
N GLU A 215 1.22 6.69 10.08
CA GLU A 215 0.13 6.49 11.03
C GLU A 215 -1.21 6.47 10.32
N ILE A 216 -2.08 5.56 10.74
CA ILE A 216 -3.49 5.54 10.39
C ILE A 216 -4.29 5.37 11.68
N ASP A 217 -5.27 6.24 11.89
CA ASP A 217 -6.08 6.22 13.11
C ASP A 217 -6.76 4.85 13.29
N GLY A 218 -6.62 4.26 14.47
CA GLY A 218 -7.15 2.93 14.77
C GLY A 218 -6.30 1.74 14.27
N LEU A 219 -5.29 1.98 13.41
CA LEU A 219 -4.40 0.93 12.91
C LEU A 219 -2.99 0.96 13.54
N GLY A 220 -2.65 2.06 14.23
CA GLY A 220 -1.34 2.25 14.84
C GLY A 220 -0.34 2.93 13.92
N SER A 221 0.95 2.58 14.06
CA SER A 221 2.03 3.19 13.28
C SER A 221 3.02 2.17 12.73
N LEU A 222 3.41 2.33 11.48
CA LEU A 222 4.47 1.60 10.80
C LEU A 222 5.73 2.46 10.81
N ARG A 223 6.84 1.94 11.36
CA ARG A 223 8.11 2.67 11.50
C ARG A 223 9.23 1.91 10.80
N ASN A 224 10.04 2.63 10.05
CA ASN A 224 11.21 2.06 9.41
C ASN A 224 12.37 3.06 9.40
N SER A 225 13.60 2.55 9.29
CA SER A 225 14.81 3.35 9.10
C SER A 225 15.42 3.05 7.73
N PHE A 226 16.17 4.00 7.21
CA PHE A 226 16.76 3.94 5.87
C PHE A 226 18.28 4.03 5.97
N MET A 227 18.98 3.10 5.34
CA MET A 227 20.44 3.07 5.32
C MET A 227 20.93 2.82 3.90
N GLU A 228 22.10 3.35 3.57
CA GLU A 228 22.75 2.99 2.31
C GLU A 228 23.09 1.49 2.31
N ALA A 229 22.87 0.83 1.18
CA ALA A 229 23.20 -0.58 1.05
C ALA A 229 24.71 -0.81 1.31
N ALA A 230 25.01 -1.77 2.18
CA ALA A 230 26.38 -2.25 2.35
C ALA A 230 26.94 -2.81 1.04
N VAL A 231 28.24 -2.93 0.95
CA VAL A 231 28.96 -3.47 -0.24
C VAL A 231 28.60 -4.93 -0.46
#